data_92fd0fe8ebdfcd90481c5a80c1dac122
#
_entry.id   92fd0fe8ebdfcd90481c5a80c1dac122
#
_cell.length_a   1.000
_cell.length_b   1.000
_cell.length_c   1.000
_cell.angle_alpha   90.00
_cell.angle_beta   90.00
_cell.angle_gamma   90.00
#
_symmetry.space_group_name_H-M   'P 1'
#
loop_
_entity.id
_entity.type
_entity.pdbx_description
1 polymer ?
#
loop_
_entity_poly.entity_id
_entity_poly.type
_entity_poly.pdbx_seq_one_letter_code
_entity_poly.pdbx_strand_id
1 'polypeptide(L)'
;MDSRSETKDVFTSDGITPLTTGELLIQKDLAHTLQLISDQGSAGFYQGEVALSIVNTLAKKGGIITLDDLEYAMNNYPIVEKPVQGTYHGYDIVSATTPSSGGIILLEALNMLEVYGNVGDLEHNSLEYINVVATAMQLAYGDKRKYIADSRFVDVPIQGLLS
;
A
#
# COMPACT_ATOMS: atom_id res chain seq x y z
N MET A 1 -11.92 24.24 -11.70
CA MET A 1 -12.27 24.03 -10.28
C MET A 1 -11.02 23.58 -9.58
N ASP A 2 -10.62 24.28 -8.53
CA ASP A 2 -9.42 23.92 -7.76
C ASP A 2 -9.70 22.58 -7.04
N SER A 3 -8.89 21.56 -7.31
CA SER A 3 -9.02 20.20 -6.73
C SER A 3 -8.83 20.16 -5.19
N ARG A 4 -8.57 21.30 -4.58
CA ARG A 4 -8.36 21.48 -3.13
C ARG A 4 -9.59 22.06 -2.40
N SER A 5 -10.66 22.43 -3.10
CA SER A 5 -11.82 23.05 -2.45
C SER A 5 -12.48 22.09 -1.45
N GLU A 6 -12.72 20.86 -1.83
CA GLU A 6 -13.36 19.84 -0.97
C GLU A 6 -12.55 19.53 0.30
N THR A 7 -11.21 19.47 0.17
CA THR A 7 -10.32 19.29 1.34
C THR A 7 -10.36 20.48 2.27
N LYS A 8 -10.43 21.70 1.73
CA LYS A 8 -10.54 22.92 2.53
C LYS A 8 -11.83 22.93 3.34
N ASP A 9 -12.96 22.62 2.72
CA ASP A 9 -14.28 22.61 3.36
C ASP A 9 -14.33 21.66 4.57
N VAL A 10 -13.54 20.59 4.56
CA VAL A 10 -13.50 19.60 5.66
C VAL A 10 -12.49 19.98 6.73
N PHE A 11 -11.29 20.46 6.35
CA PHE A 11 -10.16 20.64 7.27
C PHE A 11 -9.87 22.08 7.66
N THR A 12 -10.74 23.02 7.29
CA THR A 12 -10.63 24.42 7.70
C THR A 12 -11.94 24.92 8.29
N SER A 13 -11.87 25.95 9.15
CA SER A 13 -13.05 26.55 9.77
C SER A 13 -13.78 27.53 8.86
N ASP A 14 -13.06 28.12 7.91
CA ASP A 14 -13.54 29.25 7.06
C ASP A 14 -13.12 29.10 5.57
N GLY A 15 -12.67 27.91 5.15
CA GLY A 15 -12.12 27.66 3.82
C GLY A 15 -10.65 28.09 3.65
N ILE A 16 -10.00 28.62 4.69
CA ILE A 16 -8.64 29.17 4.65
C ILE A 16 -7.79 28.69 5.83
N THR A 17 -8.33 28.81 7.06
CA THR A 17 -7.62 28.55 8.30
C THR A 17 -7.74 27.09 8.70
N PRO A 18 -6.64 26.31 8.71
CA PRO A 18 -6.68 24.90 9.13
C PRO A 18 -7.19 24.75 10.57
N LEU A 19 -7.93 23.68 10.82
CA LEU A 19 -8.33 23.31 12.18
C LEU A 19 -7.10 23.09 13.07
N THR A 20 -7.17 23.56 14.29
CA THR A 20 -6.11 23.44 15.31
C THR A 20 -6.42 22.33 16.30
N THR A 21 -5.43 21.97 17.12
CA THR A 21 -5.59 20.95 18.17
C THR A 21 -6.71 21.32 19.14
N GLY A 22 -7.66 20.43 19.32
CA GLY A 22 -8.83 20.62 20.18
C GLY A 22 -10.08 21.10 19.48
N GLU A 23 -10.01 21.52 18.22
CA GLU A 23 -11.19 21.84 17.41
C GLU A 23 -11.86 20.57 16.88
N LEU A 24 -13.19 20.65 16.73
CA LEU A 24 -14.00 19.52 16.31
C LEU A 24 -13.99 19.35 14.79
N LEU A 25 -13.45 18.24 14.31
CA LEU A 25 -13.54 17.84 12.90
C LEU A 25 -14.86 17.12 12.64
N ILE A 26 -15.70 17.66 11.76
CA ILE A 26 -17.01 17.09 11.39
C ILE A 26 -17.00 16.69 9.92
N GLN A 27 -17.13 15.40 9.65
CA GLN A 27 -17.12 14.82 8.29
C GLN A 27 -18.47 14.16 7.98
N LYS A 28 -19.46 14.96 7.61
CA LYS A 28 -20.84 14.48 7.38
C LYS A 28 -20.94 13.47 6.25
N ASP A 29 -20.22 13.72 5.14
CA ASP A 29 -20.24 12.83 3.97
C ASP A 29 -19.57 11.48 4.26
N LEU A 30 -18.48 11.49 5.04
CA LEU A 30 -17.86 10.26 5.52
C LEU A 30 -18.80 9.51 6.47
N ALA A 31 -19.47 10.21 7.37
CA ALA A 31 -20.45 9.61 8.27
C ALA A 31 -21.60 8.94 7.50
N HIS A 32 -22.12 9.60 6.45
CA HIS A 32 -23.12 9.01 5.56
C HIS A 32 -22.59 7.77 4.83
N THR A 33 -21.39 7.83 4.25
CA THR A 33 -20.77 6.67 3.61
C THR A 33 -20.61 5.50 4.58
N LEU A 34 -20.14 5.74 5.81
CA LEU A 34 -20.01 4.71 6.83
C LEU A 34 -21.36 4.12 7.26
N GLN A 35 -22.40 4.96 7.31
CA GLN A 35 -23.76 4.48 7.59
C GLN A 35 -24.26 3.55 6.50
N LEU A 36 -24.05 3.88 5.22
CA LEU A 36 -24.40 3.01 4.10
C LEU A 36 -23.67 1.66 4.16
N ILE A 37 -22.39 1.69 4.51
CA ILE A 37 -21.60 0.45 4.70
C ILE A 37 -22.17 -0.37 5.88
N SER A 38 -22.53 0.28 6.98
CA SER A 38 -23.14 -0.38 8.12
C SER A 38 -24.47 -1.06 7.77
N ASP A 39 -25.30 -0.41 6.96
CA ASP A 39 -26.65 -0.86 6.64
C ASP A 39 -26.68 -1.89 5.49
N GLN A 40 -25.76 -1.80 4.54
CA GLN A 40 -25.75 -2.55 3.29
C GLN A 40 -24.49 -3.39 3.06
N GLY A 41 -23.55 -3.38 3.99
CA GLY A 41 -22.27 -4.06 3.85
C GLY A 41 -21.44 -3.50 2.68
N SER A 42 -20.77 -4.36 1.93
CA SER A 42 -19.94 -3.96 0.78
C SER A 42 -20.72 -3.23 -0.32
N ALA A 43 -22.00 -3.56 -0.49
CA ALA A 43 -22.86 -2.90 -1.49
C ALA A 43 -23.01 -1.39 -1.20
N GLY A 44 -23.01 -0.97 0.08
CA GLY A 44 -23.10 0.42 0.48
C GLY A 44 -21.89 1.27 0.03
N PHE A 45 -20.79 0.65 -0.37
CA PHE A 45 -19.60 1.32 -0.91
C PHE A 45 -19.41 1.09 -2.41
N TYR A 46 -19.50 -0.16 -2.84
CA TYR A 46 -19.16 -0.55 -4.21
C TYR A 46 -20.33 -0.41 -5.20
N GLN A 47 -21.54 -0.15 -4.71
CA GLN A 47 -22.73 0.09 -5.52
C GLN A 47 -23.43 1.39 -5.10
N GLY A 48 -24.50 1.76 -5.83
CA GLY A 48 -25.35 2.90 -5.50
C GLY A 48 -24.62 4.25 -5.54
N GLU A 49 -24.98 5.13 -4.61
CA GLU A 49 -24.57 6.54 -4.65
C GLU A 49 -23.07 6.75 -4.41
N VAL A 50 -22.42 5.97 -3.53
CA VAL A 50 -20.99 6.08 -3.24
C VAL A 50 -20.17 5.68 -4.48
N ALA A 51 -20.50 4.55 -5.09
CA ALA A 51 -19.86 4.08 -6.32
C ALA A 51 -20.01 5.10 -7.46
N LEU A 52 -21.20 5.63 -7.66
CA LEU A 52 -21.47 6.67 -8.65
C LEU A 52 -20.66 7.94 -8.39
N SER A 53 -20.55 8.35 -7.12
CA SER A 53 -19.76 9.53 -6.73
C SER A 53 -18.28 9.33 -7.03
N ILE A 54 -17.71 8.15 -6.74
CA ILE A 54 -16.32 7.80 -7.04
C ILE A 54 -16.07 7.89 -8.55
N VAL A 55 -16.86 7.17 -9.36
CA VAL A 55 -16.68 7.10 -10.80
C VAL A 55 -16.84 8.50 -11.44
N ASN A 56 -17.87 9.24 -11.07
CA ASN A 56 -18.11 10.58 -11.61
C ASN A 56 -16.99 11.57 -11.22
N THR A 57 -16.48 11.49 -10.01
CA THR A 57 -15.40 12.37 -9.56
C THR A 57 -14.08 12.08 -10.28
N LEU A 58 -13.77 10.80 -10.46
CA LEU A 58 -12.58 10.37 -11.20
C LEU A 58 -12.68 10.72 -12.69
N ALA A 59 -13.82 10.46 -13.32
CA ALA A 59 -14.06 10.75 -14.74
C ALA A 59 -13.84 12.25 -15.05
N LYS A 60 -14.27 13.16 -14.18
CA LYS A 60 -14.02 14.62 -14.33
C LYS A 60 -12.54 14.98 -14.37
N LYS A 61 -11.68 14.13 -13.83
CA LYS A 61 -10.22 14.33 -13.75
C LYS A 61 -9.44 13.42 -14.70
N GLY A 62 -10.12 12.76 -15.65
CA GLY A 62 -9.51 11.83 -16.61
C GLY A 62 -9.22 10.43 -16.03
N GLY A 63 -9.81 10.08 -14.89
CA GLY A 63 -9.74 8.73 -14.32
C GLY A 63 -10.52 7.72 -15.16
N ILE A 64 -10.07 6.46 -15.12
CA ILE A 64 -10.57 5.37 -15.97
C ILE A 64 -11.40 4.33 -15.21
N ILE A 65 -11.56 4.49 -13.89
CA ILE A 65 -12.35 3.55 -13.07
C ILE A 65 -13.82 3.64 -13.44
N THR A 66 -14.45 2.49 -13.62
CA THR A 66 -15.84 2.32 -14.00
C THR A 66 -16.67 1.67 -12.87
N LEU A 67 -17.99 1.62 -13.02
CA LEU A 67 -18.83 0.87 -12.10
C LEU A 67 -18.56 -0.64 -12.17
N ASP A 68 -18.23 -1.16 -13.35
CA ASP A 68 -17.88 -2.56 -13.54
C ASP A 68 -16.61 -2.95 -12.76
N ASP A 69 -15.62 -2.04 -12.69
CA ASP A 69 -14.42 -2.25 -11.87
C ASP A 69 -14.75 -2.32 -10.37
N LEU A 70 -15.68 -1.48 -9.91
CA LEU A 70 -16.11 -1.49 -8.51
C LEU A 70 -16.94 -2.75 -8.18
N GLU A 71 -17.82 -3.18 -9.08
CA GLU A 71 -18.57 -4.42 -8.94
C GLU A 71 -17.64 -5.64 -8.96
N TYR A 72 -16.65 -5.64 -9.86
CA TYR A 72 -15.62 -6.67 -9.87
C TYR A 72 -14.86 -6.72 -8.54
N ALA A 73 -14.46 -5.55 -8.02
CA ALA A 73 -13.79 -5.48 -6.73
C ALA A 73 -14.66 -6.03 -5.58
N MET A 74 -15.94 -5.67 -5.53
CA MET A 74 -16.87 -6.16 -4.52
C MET A 74 -16.98 -7.69 -4.52
N ASN A 75 -17.00 -8.30 -5.71
CA ASN A 75 -17.23 -9.73 -5.86
C ASN A 75 -15.95 -10.58 -5.72
N ASN A 76 -14.76 -9.97 -5.87
CA ASN A 76 -13.49 -10.69 -5.94
C ASN A 76 -12.50 -10.32 -4.81
N TYR A 77 -12.84 -9.36 -3.93
CA TYR A 77 -11.99 -8.94 -2.81
C TYR A 77 -12.73 -9.01 -1.48
N PRO A 78 -12.00 -9.13 -0.36
CA PRO A 78 -10.55 -9.27 -0.24
C PRO A 78 -10.07 -10.66 -0.65
N ILE A 79 -8.83 -10.74 -1.15
CA ILE A 79 -8.14 -11.99 -1.41
C ILE A 79 -7.27 -12.32 -0.19
N VAL A 80 -7.31 -13.57 0.24
CA VAL A 80 -6.44 -14.07 1.31
C VAL A 80 -5.28 -14.82 0.68
N GLU A 81 -4.10 -14.22 0.75
CA GLU A 81 -2.87 -14.78 0.20
C GLU A 81 -1.97 -15.36 1.30
N LYS A 82 -1.18 -16.37 0.95
CA LYS A 82 -0.16 -16.87 1.87
C LYS A 82 0.98 -15.86 1.98
N PRO A 83 1.44 -15.53 3.20
CA PRO A 83 2.55 -14.60 3.36
C PRO A 83 3.84 -15.18 2.77
N VAL A 84 4.78 -14.32 2.40
CA VAL A 84 6.17 -14.72 2.17
C VAL A 84 6.85 -14.97 3.52
N GLN A 85 7.73 -15.96 3.54
CA GLN A 85 8.44 -16.38 4.74
C GLN A 85 9.91 -16.59 4.44
N GLY A 86 10.75 -16.32 5.40
CA GLY A 86 12.19 -16.57 5.37
C GLY A 86 12.78 -16.53 6.77
N THR A 87 14.08 -16.61 6.89
CA THR A 87 14.80 -16.54 8.17
C THR A 87 15.90 -15.51 8.09
N TYR A 88 16.28 -14.95 9.24
CA TYR A 88 17.45 -14.12 9.36
C TYR A 88 18.07 -14.29 10.77
N HIS A 89 19.32 -14.71 10.84
CA HIS A 89 20.01 -15.02 12.11
C HIS A 89 19.21 -15.93 13.06
N GLY A 90 18.46 -16.91 12.50
CA GLY A 90 17.63 -17.84 13.25
C GLY A 90 16.26 -17.31 13.69
N TYR A 91 15.89 -16.13 13.29
CA TYR A 91 14.54 -15.57 13.48
C TYR A 91 13.68 -15.84 12.25
N ASP A 92 12.45 -16.27 12.47
CA ASP A 92 11.45 -16.40 11.40
C ASP A 92 10.92 -15.02 11.03
N ILE A 93 10.93 -14.72 9.73
CA ILE A 93 10.39 -13.51 9.15
C ILE A 93 9.15 -13.86 8.33
N VAL A 94 8.04 -13.22 8.63
CA VAL A 94 6.76 -13.38 7.93
C VAL A 94 6.29 -12.00 7.45
N SER A 95 6.01 -11.86 6.17
CA SER A 95 5.61 -10.58 5.60
C SER A 95 4.59 -10.73 4.46
N ALA A 96 4.00 -9.60 4.04
CA ALA A 96 3.04 -9.58 2.95
C ALA A 96 3.68 -10.03 1.62
N THR A 97 2.90 -10.79 0.85
CA THR A 97 3.24 -11.22 -0.52
C THR A 97 2.76 -10.20 -1.57
N THR A 98 2.90 -10.56 -2.84
CA THR A 98 2.37 -9.78 -3.98
C THR A 98 0.86 -9.50 -3.82
N PRO A 99 0.36 -8.36 -4.29
CA PRO A 99 1.06 -7.32 -5.07
C PRO A 99 1.97 -6.40 -4.23
N SER A 100 2.02 -6.58 -2.90
CA SER A 100 2.98 -5.86 -2.07
C SER A 100 4.39 -6.38 -2.30
N SER A 101 5.32 -5.46 -2.58
CA SER A 101 6.72 -5.82 -2.79
C SER A 101 7.56 -5.81 -1.51
N GLY A 102 7.04 -5.20 -0.42
CA GLY A 102 7.83 -4.91 0.78
C GLY A 102 8.39 -6.15 1.46
N GLY A 103 7.60 -7.21 1.56
CA GLY A 103 8.04 -8.48 2.17
C GLY A 103 9.14 -9.16 1.39
N ILE A 104 9.02 -9.18 0.05
CA ILE A 104 10.02 -9.79 -0.83
C ILE A 104 11.33 -8.98 -0.77
N ILE A 105 11.27 -7.66 -0.91
CA ILE A 105 12.44 -6.77 -0.79
C ILE A 105 13.16 -6.96 0.54
N LEU A 106 12.39 -7.02 1.62
CA LEU A 106 12.95 -7.22 2.96
C LEU A 106 13.71 -8.54 3.06
N LEU A 107 13.08 -9.64 2.69
CA LEU A 107 13.69 -10.98 2.77
C LEU A 107 14.90 -11.11 1.85
N GLU A 108 14.82 -10.60 0.64
CA GLU A 108 15.91 -10.59 -0.33
C GLU A 108 17.12 -9.80 0.19
N ALA A 109 16.89 -8.60 0.75
CA ALA A 109 17.94 -7.81 1.35
C ALA A 109 18.55 -8.52 2.59
N LEU A 110 17.72 -9.13 3.44
CA LEU A 110 18.20 -9.88 4.61
C LEU A 110 19.02 -11.11 4.19
N ASN A 111 18.60 -11.86 3.16
CA ASN A 111 19.37 -12.98 2.62
C ASN A 111 20.76 -12.53 2.13
N MET A 112 20.84 -11.40 1.40
CA MET A 112 22.12 -10.84 0.95
C MET A 112 23.00 -10.43 2.13
N LEU A 113 22.43 -9.81 3.17
CA LEU A 113 23.16 -9.41 4.37
C LEU A 113 23.64 -10.63 5.18
N GLU A 114 22.86 -11.72 5.21
CA GLU A 114 23.27 -12.96 5.88
C GLU A 114 24.42 -13.65 5.15
N VAL A 115 24.41 -13.65 3.80
CA VAL A 115 25.50 -14.17 2.96
C VAL A 115 26.77 -13.32 3.09
N TYR A 116 26.64 -11.99 3.19
CA TYR A 116 27.78 -11.11 3.45
C TYR A 116 28.43 -11.44 4.81
N GLY A 117 27.61 -11.83 5.79
CA GLY A 117 28.05 -12.18 7.15
C GLY A 117 28.45 -10.94 7.96
N ASN A 118 28.58 -11.11 9.25
CA ASN A 118 29.16 -10.13 10.19
C ASN A 118 28.73 -8.66 10.07
N VAL A 119 27.58 -8.36 9.46
CA VAL A 119 27.06 -6.97 9.38
C VAL A 119 26.89 -6.37 10.78
N GLY A 120 26.54 -7.20 11.77
CA GLY A 120 26.42 -6.79 13.18
C GLY A 120 27.76 -6.40 13.86
N ASP A 121 28.89 -6.80 13.30
CA ASP A 121 30.24 -6.47 13.81
C ASP A 121 30.74 -5.14 13.23
N LEU A 122 30.09 -4.61 12.20
CA LEU A 122 30.44 -3.31 11.63
C LEU A 122 30.03 -2.19 12.57
N GLU A 123 30.87 -1.17 12.66
CA GLU A 123 30.51 0.03 13.42
C GLU A 123 29.22 0.66 12.86
N HIS A 124 28.25 0.88 13.74
CA HIS A 124 26.95 1.42 13.35
C HIS A 124 27.10 2.78 12.64
N ASN A 125 26.46 2.92 11.48
CA ASN A 125 26.58 4.10 10.61
C ASN A 125 27.99 4.37 10.05
N SER A 126 28.91 3.41 10.11
CA SER A 126 30.17 3.50 9.38
C SER A 126 29.92 3.52 7.86
N LEU A 127 30.91 4.00 7.11
CA LEU A 127 30.84 3.98 5.64
C LEU A 127 30.63 2.56 5.10
N GLU A 128 31.27 1.58 5.69
CA GLU A 128 31.15 0.17 5.30
C GLU A 128 29.76 -0.37 5.60
N TYR A 129 29.22 -0.14 6.81
CA TYR A 129 27.86 -0.52 7.19
C TYR A 129 26.83 0.07 6.22
N ILE A 130 26.90 1.38 5.97
CA ILE A 130 25.98 2.07 5.06
C ILE A 130 26.08 1.51 3.64
N ASN A 131 27.29 1.28 3.13
CA ASN A 131 27.51 0.73 1.80
C ASN A 131 26.91 -0.67 1.65
N VAL A 132 27.12 -1.56 2.60
CA VAL A 132 26.63 -2.94 2.57
C VAL A 132 25.10 -2.95 2.56
N VAL A 133 24.48 -2.24 3.51
CA VAL A 133 23.01 -2.18 3.63
C VAL A 133 22.41 -1.51 2.39
N ALA A 134 22.96 -0.39 1.94
CA ALA A 134 22.46 0.31 0.76
C ALA A 134 22.58 -0.54 -0.51
N THR A 135 23.67 -1.30 -0.66
CA THR A 135 23.87 -2.19 -1.80
C THR A 135 22.84 -3.33 -1.81
N ALA A 136 22.61 -4.00 -0.68
CA ALA A 136 21.60 -5.03 -0.56
C ALA A 136 20.20 -4.48 -0.92
N MET A 137 19.85 -3.31 -0.40
CA MET A 137 18.60 -2.65 -0.74
C MET A 137 18.50 -2.27 -2.23
N GLN A 138 19.58 -1.75 -2.83
CA GLN A 138 19.59 -1.40 -4.25
C GLN A 138 19.37 -2.61 -5.16
N LEU A 139 19.98 -3.76 -4.85
CA LEU A 139 19.79 -5.00 -5.59
C LEU A 139 18.36 -5.48 -5.47
N ALA A 140 17.81 -5.59 -4.27
CA ALA A 140 16.41 -5.98 -4.04
C ALA A 140 15.40 -5.04 -4.74
N TYR A 141 15.65 -3.73 -4.73
CA TYR A 141 14.83 -2.78 -5.49
C TYR A 141 15.04 -2.87 -7.02
N GLY A 142 16.21 -3.32 -7.47
CA GLY A 142 16.47 -3.65 -8.88
C GLY A 142 15.57 -4.79 -9.34
N ASP A 143 15.52 -5.87 -8.58
CA ASP A 143 14.70 -7.03 -8.85
C ASP A 143 13.21 -6.74 -8.71
N LYS A 144 12.82 -5.95 -7.72
CA LYS A 144 11.46 -5.44 -7.63
C LYS A 144 10.98 -4.80 -8.93
N ARG A 145 11.77 -3.91 -9.51
CA ARG A 145 11.38 -3.17 -10.72
C ARG A 145 11.19 -4.07 -11.93
N LYS A 146 11.89 -5.21 -11.96
CA LYS A 146 11.91 -6.13 -13.09
C LYS A 146 10.90 -7.27 -12.94
N TYR A 147 10.70 -7.76 -11.74
CA TYR A 147 10.02 -9.03 -11.51
C TYR A 147 8.77 -8.95 -10.65
N ILE A 148 8.61 -7.91 -9.79
CA ILE A 148 7.50 -7.87 -8.84
C ILE A 148 6.37 -6.99 -9.38
N ALA A 149 5.20 -7.60 -9.54
CA ALA A 149 3.96 -6.96 -9.89
C ALA A 149 2.79 -7.73 -9.25
N ASP A 150 1.58 -7.49 -9.72
CA ASP A 150 0.41 -8.23 -9.28
C ASP A 150 0.42 -9.65 -9.88
N SER A 151 0.58 -10.65 -9.01
CA SER A 151 0.65 -12.07 -9.39
C SER A 151 -0.62 -12.62 -10.08
N ARG A 152 -1.71 -11.86 -10.06
CA ARG A 152 -2.93 -12.21 -10.81
C ARG A 152 -2.80 -11.95 -12.31
N PHE A 153 -1.87 -11.09 -12.72
CA PHE A 153 -1.67 -10.68 -14.11
C PHE A 153 -0.32 -11.11 -14.68
N VAL A 154 0.67 -11.39 -13.82
CA VAL A 154 2.01 -11.79 -14.23
C VAL A 154 2.55 -12.88 -13.32
N ASP A 155 3.39 -13.75 -13.85
CA ASP A 155 4.13 -14.72 -13.04
C ASP A 155 5.28 -14.05 -12.32
N VAL A 156 5.23 -14.05 -10.98
CA VAL A 156 6.28 -13.47 -10.12
C VAL A 156 7.12 -14.60 -9.54
N PRO A 157 8.43 -14.67 -9.86
CA PRO A 157 9.29 -15.77 -9.46
C PRO A 157 9.74 -15.66 -7.98
N ILE A 158 8.78 -15.66 -7.03
CA ILE A 158 9.03 -15.42 -5.60
C ILE A 158 10.10 -16.35 -5.04
N GLN A 159 10.06 -17.65 -5.38
CA GLN A 159 11.02 -18.63 -4.89
C GLN A 159 12.44 -18.33 -5.40
N GLY A 160 12.58 -17.89 -6.64
CA GLY A 160 13.86 -17.49 -7.20
C GLY A 160 14.44 -16.22 -6.59
N LEU A 161 13.57 -15.26 -6.25
CA LEU A 161 13.98 -14.01 -5.59
C LEU A 161 14.43 -14.22 -4.14
N LEU A 162 13.88 -15.23 -3.47
CA LEU A 162 14.16 -15.55 -2.06
C LEU A 162 15.16 -16.69 -1.85
N SER A 163 15.80 -17.20 -2.95
CA SER A 163 16.76 -18.30 -2.89
C SER A 163 18.17 -17.85 -2.57
#